data_d27296dec67995af33e0d3756a1c2c1b
#
_entry.id   d27296dec67995af33e0d3756a1c2c1b
#
_cell.length_a   1.000
_cell.length_b   1.000
_cell.length_c   1.000
_cell.angle_alpha   90.00
_cell.angle_beta   90.00
_cell.angle_gamma   90.00
#
_symmetry.space_group_name_H-M   'P 1'
#
loop_
_entity.id
_entity.type
_entity.pdbx_description
1 polymer ?
#
loop_
_entity_poly.entity_id
_entity_poly.type
_entity_poly.pdbx_seq_one_letter_code
_entity_poly.pdbx_strand_id
1 'polypeptide(L)'
;MGQLSINEIIKAEYIKCANDPVHFFKKYCYISHPQRGKILFSLYPFQEKALKLIDNNPYSIILKSRQLGISTLSAGYALWLMTFHENKTVMALATTQATARNLVQKVQFMYENLPSWLKVPTVENNKLSLKLANSSRILAKSSSPDAARSE
;
A
#
# COMPACT_ATOMS: atom_id res chain seq x y z
N MET A 1 -1.05 36.72 -11.55
CA MET A 1 -1.20 35.36 -11.02
C MET A 1 0.18 34.76 -10.85
N GLY A 2 0.68 34.67 -9.60
CA GLY A 2 2.02 34.14 -9.34
C GLY A 2 2.08 32.65 -9.69
N GLN A 3 3.06 32.22 -10.47
CA GLN A 3 3.37 30.80 -10.66
C GLN A 3 3.81 30.24 -9.32
N LEU A 4 3.11 29.18 -8.85
CA LEU A 4 3.52 28.42 -7.67
C LEU A 4 4.90 27.81 -7.91
N SER A 5 5.77 27.87 -6.92
CA SER A 5 7.07 27.20 -6.98
C SER A 5 6.89 25.67 -7.06
N ILE A 6 7.85 24.96 -7.63
CA ILE A 6 7.83 23.50 -7.72
C ILE A 6 7.62 22.85 -6.33
N ASN A 7 8.24 23.43 -5.30
CA ASN A 7 8.10 22.94 -3.91
C ASN A 7 6.67 23.12 -3.36
N GLU A 8 6.00 24.21 -3.71
CA GLU A 8 4.59 24.42 -3.31
C GLU A 8 3.65 23.45 -4.01
N ILE A 9 3.90 23.16 -5.28
CA ILE A 9 3.14 22.16 -6.05
C ILE A 9 3.31 20.75 -5.43
N ILE A 10 4.56 20.36 -5.13
CA ILE A 10 4.85 19.07 -4.50
C ILE A 10 4.18 18.97 -3.11
N LYS A 11 4.27 20.03 -2.31
CA LYS A 11 3.64 20.07 -0.98
C LYS A 11 2.12 19.94 -1.06
N ALA A 12 1.50 20.66 -1.99
CA ALA A 12 0.05 20.57 -2.19
C ALA A 12 -0.38 19.17 -2.65
N GLU A 13 0.38 18.54 -3.54
CA GLU A 13 0.11 17.18 -4.02
C GLU A 13 0.33 16.14 -2.92
N TYR A 14 1.37 16.29 -2.09
CA TYR A 14 1.61 15.44 -0.92
C TYR A 14 0.41 15.47 0.04
N ILE A 15 -0.10 16.66 0.36
CA ILE A 15 -1.26 16.84 1.24
C ILE A 15 -2.50 16.17 0.64
N LYS A 16 -2.74 16.30 -0.67
CA LYS A 16 -3.85 15.62 -1.35
C LYS A 16 -3.75 14.09 -1.24
N CYS A 17 -2.57 13.55 -1.50
CA CYS A 17 -2.32 12.11 -1.37
C CYS A 17 -2.48 11.61 0.07
N ALA A 18 -2.03 12.39 1.06
CA ALA A 18 -2.16 12.03 2.47
C ALA A 18 -3.60 11.99 2.97
N ASN A 19 -4.45 12.88 2.43
CA ASN A 19 -5.86 12.98 2.83
C ASN A 19 -6.82 12.11 2.00
N ASP A 20 -6.39 11.60 0.84
CA ASP A 20 -7.24 10.80 -0.04
C ASP A 20 -6.47 9.62 -0.63
N PRO A 21 -6.65 8.42 -0.08
CA PRO A 21 -6.03 7.22 -0.63
C PRO A 21 -6.47 6.93 -2.07
N VAL A 22 -7.69 7.30 -2.49
CA VAL A 22 -8.15 7.12 -3.87
C VAL A 22 -7.34 7.99 -4.84
N HIS A 23 -7.06 9.24 -4.45
CA HIS A 23 -6.19 10.12 -5.23
C HIS A 23 -4.78 9.57 -5.39
N PHE A 24 -4.19 9.07 -4.28
CA PHE A 24 -2.89 8.41 -4.30
C PHE A 24 -2.86 7.21 -5.24
N PHE A 25 -3.87 6.34 -5.17
CA PHE A 25 -3.96 5.18 -6.06
C PHE A 25 -4.02 5.57 -7.54
N LYS A 26 -4.86 6.52 -7.87
CA LYS A 26 -5.06 6.95 -9.28
C LYS A 26 -3.82 7.56 -9.93
N LYS A 27 -2.87 8.04 -9.13
CA LYS A 27 -1.68 8.72 -9.67
C LYS A 27 -0.37 7.99 -9.44
N TYR A 28 -0.23 7.25 -8.34
CA TYR A 28 1.08 6.78 -7.89
C TYR A 28 1.16 5.28 -7.63
N CYS A 29 0.05 4.55 -7.58
CA CYS A 29 0.09 3.10 -7.43
C CYS A 29 0.31 2.40 -8.77
N TYR A 30 1.50 1.85 -8.94
CA TYR A 30 1.83 1.02 -10.10
C TYR A 30 1.79 -0.46 -9.73
N ILE A 31 1.34 -1.29 -10.65
CA ILE A 31 1.28 -2.75 -10.50
C ILE A 31 2.05 -3.43 -11.62
N SER A 32 2.55 -4.63 -11.35
CA SER A 32 3.12 -5.50 -12.37
C SER A 32 2.01 -6.28 -13.06
N HIS A 33 1.84 -6.04 -14.35
CA HIS A 33 0.92 -6.79 -15.19
C HIS A 33 1.69 -7.82 -16.01
N PRO A 34 1.25 -9.10 -16.07
CA PRO A 34 2.00 -10.18 -16.72
C PRO A 34 2.40 -9.91 -18.18
N GLN A 35 1.55 -9.23 -18.93
CA GLN A 35 1.79 -8.95 -20.36
C GLN A 35 2.23 -7.51 -20.65
N ARG A 36 1.86 -6.54 -19.78
CA ARG A 36 2.07 -5.11 -20.02
C ARG A 36 3.19 -4.52 -19.15
N GLY A 37 3.80 -5.33 -18.28
CA GLY A 37 4.82 -4.87 -17.35
C GLY A 37 4.24 -3.91 -16.31
N LYS A 38 4.93 -2.79 -16.08
CA LYS A 38 4.48 -1.77 -15.14
C LYS A 38 3.33 -0.94 -15.69
N ILE A 39 2.19 -0.97 -15.02
CA ILE A 39 1.01 -0.15 -15.35
C ILE A 39 0.46 0.54 -14.11
N LEU A 40 -0.21 1.68 -14.30
CA LEU A 40 -0.91 2.36 -13.22
C LEU A 40 -2.14 1.53 -12.78
N PHE A 41 -2.35 1.41 -11.49
CA PHE A 41 -3.49 0.66 -10.95
C PHE A 41 -4.77 1.50 -11.07
N SER A 42 -5.45 1.35 -12.20
CA SER A 42 -6.74 1.97 -12.42
C SER A 42 -7.82 1.25 -11.61
N LEU A 43 -8.39 1.94 -10.63
CA LEU A 43 -9.41 1.39 -9.75
C LEU A 43 -10.76 1.25 -10.47
N TYR A 44 -11.40 0.10 -10.31
CA TYR A 44 -12.82 -0.04 -10.65
C TYR A 44 -13.70 0.65 -9.59
N PRO A 45 -14.95 1.05 -9.91
CA PRO A 45 -15.85 1.72 -8.96
C PRO A 45 -16.05 0.94 -7.66
N PHE A 46 -16.16 -0.40 -7.72
CA PHE A 46 -16.29 -1.23 -6.53
C PHE A 46 -15.02 -1.26 -5.67
N GLN A 47 -13.84 -1.14 -6.27
CA GLN A 47 -12.57 -1.05 -5.55
C GLN A 47 -12.42 0.31 -4.86
N GLU A 48 -12.83 1.40 -5.49
CA GLU A 48 -12.88 2.72 -4.84
C GLU A 48 -13.83 2.71 -3.64
N LYS A 49 -14.99 2.08 -3.78
CA LYS A 49 -15.95 1.90 -2.66
C LYS A 49 -15.33 1.07 -1.54
N ALA A 50 -14.69 -0.05 -1.87
CA ALA A 50 -14.01 -0.90 -0.89
C ALA A 50 -12.88 -0.14 -0.17
N LEU A 51 -12.08 0.63 -0.88
CA LEU A 51 -10.99 1.43 -0.32
C LEU A 51 -11.51 2.46 0.69
N LYS A 52 -12.58 3.19 0.34
CA LYS A 52 -13.23 4.14 1.25
C LYS A 52 -13.85 3.46 2.48
N LEU A 53 -14.40 2.26 2.32
CA LEU A 53 -14.91 1.49 3.46
C LEU A 53 -13.79 1.05 4.40
N ILE A 54 -12.66 0.59 3.89
CA ILE A 54 -11.49 0.22 4.68
C ILE A 54 -10.94 1.42 5.44
N ASP A 55 -10.82 2.56 4.77
CA ASP A 55 -10.26 3.78 5.35
C ASP A 55 -11.13 4.38 6.47
N ASN A 56 -12.46 4.31 6.31
CA ASN A 56 -13.40 4.90 7.25
C ASN A 56 -13.87 3.96 8.37
N ASN A 57 -13.47 2.70 8.36
CA ASN A 57 -13.91 1.71 9.35
C ASN A 57 -12.73 0.95 9.95
N PRO A 58 -12.66 0.82 11.28
CA PRO A 58 -11.58 0.09 11.95
C PRO A 58 -11.61 -1.41 11.63
N TYR A 59 -12.77 -1.96 11.28
CA TYR A 59 -12.95 -3.36 10.90
C TYR A 59 -13.75 -3.46 9.61
N SER A 60 -13.29 -4.30 8.68
CA SER A 60 -13.95 -4.53 7.40
C SER A 60 -13.88 -6.00 7.02
N ILE A 61 -15.01 -6.56 6.60
CA ILE A 61 -15.10 -7.90 6.03
C ILE A 61 -15.53 -7.76 4.58
N ILE A 62 -14.73 -8.32 3.67
CA ILE A 62 -15.00 -8.24 2.22
C ILE A 62 -15.27 -9.64 1.69
N LEU A 63 -16.53 -9.94 1.40
CA LEU A 63 -16.93 -11.13 0.67
C LEU A 63 -16.81 -10.87 -0.84
N LYS A 64 -16.00 -11.68 -1.51
CA LYS A 64 -15.71 -11.47 -2.93
C LYS A 64 -15.41 -12.77 -3.67
N SER A 65 -15.60 -12.80 -4.97
CA SER A 65 -15.08 -13.84 -5.85
C SER A 65 -13.55 -13.69 -6.07
N ARG A 66 -12.95 -14.67 -6.74
CA ARG A 66 -11.52 -14.61 -7.09
C ARG A 66 -11.23 -13.51 -8.12
N GLN A 67 -9.97 -13.07 -8.20
CA GLN A 67 -9.44 -12.16 -9.24
C GLN A 67 -10.05 -10.75 -9.31
N LEU A 68 -10.68 -10.27 -8.25
CA LEU A 68 -11.21 -8.90 -8.19
C LEU A 68 -10.17 -7.84 -7.73
N GLY A 69 -8.89 -8.20 -7.66
CA GLY A 69 -7.81 -7.26 -7.34
C GLY A 69 -7.78 -6.75 -5.89
N ILE A 70 -8.60 -7.31 -4.98
CA ILE A 70 -8.67 -6.84 -3.57
C ILE A 70 -7.33 -6.99 -2.85
N SER A 71 -6.58 -8.08 -3.07
CA SER A 71 -5.23 -8.23 -2.47
C SER A 71 -4.26 -7.15 -2.96
N THR A 72 -4.40 -6.71 -4.21
CA THR A 72 -3.60 -5.61 -4.78
C THR A 72 -4.04 -4.27 -4.20
N LEU A 73 -5.35 -4.08 -4.01
CA LEU A 73 -5.92 -2.93 -3.32
C LEU A 73 -5.41 -2.83 -1.87
N SER A 74 -5.43 -3.95 -1.13
CA SER A 74 -4.90 -4.01 0.25
C SER A 74 -3.41 -3.69 0.32
N ALA A 75 -2.62 -4.16 -0.66
CA ALA A 75 -1.19 -3.83 -0.74
C ALA A 75 -0.96 -2.33 -0.95
N GLY A 76 -1.71 -1.71 -1.85
CA GLY A 76 -1.61 -0.26 -2.09
C GLY A 76 -2.07 0.56 -0.88
N TYR A 77 -3.12 0.12 -0.17
CA TYR A 77 -3.56 0.78 1.06
C TYR A 77 -2.52 0.65 2.18
N ALA A 78 -1.89 -0.53 2.33
CA ALA A 78 -0.78 -0.71 3.27
C ALA A 78 0.38 0.24 2.95
N LEU A 79 0.76 0.38 1.68
CA LEU A 79 1.79 1.34 1.27
C LEU A 79 1.39 2.78 1.58
N TRP A 80 0.16 3.17 1.26
CA TRP A 80 -0.37 4.50 1.58
C TRP A 80 -0.30 4.79 3.08
N LEU A 81 -0.79 3.85 3.90
CA LEU A 81 -0.75 3.97 5.35
C LEU A 81 0.68 4.14 5.87
N MET A 82 1.64 3.34 5.37
CA MET A 82 3.04 3.41 5.76
C MET A 82 3.75 4.67 5.28
N THR A 83 3.34 5.22 4.13
CA THR A 83 3.98 6.41 3.54
C THR A 83 3.57 7.69 4.26
N PHE A 84 2.28 7.82 4.59
CA PHE A 84 1.71 9.05 5.12
C PHE A 84 1.50 9.04 6.64
N HIS A 85 1.66 7.90 7.30
CA HIS A 85 1.54 7.79 8.76
C HIS A 85 2.78 7.12 9.35
N GLU A 86 3.27 7.67 10.44
CA GLU A 86 4.41 7.14 11.16
C GLU A 86 4.02 6.01 12.11
N ASN A 87 4.97 5.15 12.46
CA ASN A 87 4.84 4.10 13.47
C ASN A 87 3.68 3.11 13.19
N LYS A 88 3.36 2.86 11.91
CA LYS A 88 2.32 1.89 11.55
C LYS A 88 2.92 0.51 11.30
N THR A 89 2.36 -0.49 11.97
CA THR A 89 2.67 -1.90 11.69
C THR A 89 1.51 -2.54 10.96
N VAL A 90 1.76 -2.99 9.74
CA VAL A 90 0.80 -3.76 8.94
C VAL A 90 1.22 -5.22 8.97
N MET A 91 0.31 -6.11 9.30
CA MET A 91 0.55 -7.55 9.30
C MET A 91 -0.29 -8.21 8.20
N ALA A 92 0.39 -8.84 7.25
CA ALA A 92 -0.23 -9.66 6.20
C ALA A 92 -0.31 -11.11 6.69
N LEU A 93 -1.51 -11.55 7.06
CA LEU A 93 -1.77 -12.92 7.48
C LEU A 93 -2.42 -13.71 6.34
N ALA A 94 -1.91 -14.91 6.08
CA ALA A 94 -2.49 -15.82 5.10
C ALA A 94 -2.32 -17.28 5.57
N THR A 95 -3.06 -18.20 4.95
CA THR A 95 -2.96 -19.63 5.25
C THR A 95 -1.56 -20.20 5.03
N THR A 96 -0.79 -19.63 4.09
CA THR A 96 0.61 -20.00 3.85
C THR A 96 1.49 -18.77 3.86
N GLN A 97 2.74 -18.94 4.30
CA GLN A 97 3.75 -17.88 4.27
C GLN A 97 4.01 -17.37 2.83
N ALA A 98 3.94 -18.25 1.83
CA ALA A 98 4.09 -17.88 0.43
C ALA A 98 3.02 -16.87 -0.01
N THR A 99 1.76 -17.09 0.38
CA THR A 99 0.65 -16.17 0.08
C THR A 99 0.82 -14.81 0.77
N ALA A 100 1.22 -14.82 2.05
CA ALA A 100 1.50 -13.58 2.78
C ALA A 100 2.69 -12.81 2.16
N ARG A 101 3.76 -13.52 1.77
CA ARG A 101 4.91 -12.95 1.05
C ARG A 101 4.50 -12.24 -0.24
N ASN A 102 3.60 -12.83 -1.02
CA ASN A 102 3.13 -12.24 -2.27
C ASN A 102 2.46 -10.86 -2.04
N LEU A 103 1.82 -10.64 -0.90
CA LEU A 103 1.29 -9.32 -0.56
C LEU A 103 2.42 -8.31 -0.29
N VAL A 104 3.44 -8.70 0.49
CA VAL A 104 4.61 -7.84 0.76
C VAL A 104 5.34 -7.50 -0.54
N GLN A 105 5.53 -8.46 -1.45
CA GLN A 105 6.14 -8.21 -2.75
C GLN A 105 5.35 -7.20 -3.60
N LYS A 106 4.03 -7.20 -3.53
CA LYS A 106 3.20 -6.17 -4.19
C LYS A 106 3.44 -4.79 -3.60
N VAL A 107 3.53 -4.68 -2.28
CA VAL A 107 3.85 -3.42 -1.60
C VAL A 107 5.24 -2.92 -2.01
N GLN A 108 6.23 -3.80 -2.03
CA GLN A 108 7.60 -3.48 -2.46
C GLN A 108 7.64 -2.98 -3.90
N PHE A 109 6.97 -3.68 -4.83
CA PHE A 109 6.88 -3.24 -6.21
C PHE A 109 6.24 -1.85 -6.35
N MET A 110 5.14 -1.59 -5.64
CA MET A 110 4.49 -0.27 -5.63
C MET A 110 5.42 0.79 -5.03
N TYR A 111 6.09 0.49 -3.92
CA TYR A 111 7.05 1.39 -3.28
C TYR A 111 8.22 1.74 -4.21
N GLU A 112 8.81 0.77 -4.90
CA GLU A 112 9.91 0.98 -5.84
C GLU A 112 9.54 1.94 -6.98
N ASN A 113 8.27 1.97 -7.35
CA ASN A 113 7.74 2.79 -8.43
C ASN A 113 7.16 4.14 -7.97
N LEU A 114 7.22 4.48 -6.69
CA LEU A 114 6.88 5.82 -6.21
C LEU A 114 7.89 6.87 -6.73
N PRO A 115 7.44 8.11 -6.98
CA PRO A 115 8.35 9.20 -7.25
C PRO A 115 9.20 9.51 -6.00
N SER A 116 10.41 10.02 -6.21
CA SER A 116 11.39 10.25 -5.14
C SER A 116 10.86 11.12 -3.99
N TRP A 117 10.04 12.10 -4.28
CA TRP A 117 9.46 13.01 -3.29
C TRP A 117 8.37 12.36 -2.41
N LEU A 118 7.83 11.18 -2.79
CA LEU A 118 6.93 10.36 -1.97
C LEU A 118 7.65 9.22 -1.24
N LYS A 119 8.89 8.91 -1.62
CA LYS A 119 9.62 7.78 -1.03
C LYS A 119 10.15 8.13 0.36
N VAL A 120 9.58 7.51 1.39
CA VAL A 120 10.23 7.42 2.69
C VAL A 120 11.38 6.41 2.59
N PRO A 121 12.63 6.72 2.98
CA PRO A 121 13.75 5.78 2.88
C PRO A 121 13.47 4.44 3.56
N THR A 122 14.01 3.36 3.02
CA THR A 122 13.90 2.02 3.61
C THR A 122 15.01 1.77 4.62
N VAL A 123 14.65 1.15 5.74
CA VAL A 123 15.58 0.62 6.76
C VAL A 123 15.77 -0.87 6.55
N GLU A 124 14.72 -1.57 6.17
CA GLU A 124 14.74 -3.01 5.91
C GLU A 124 13.87 -3.31 4.68
N ASN A 125 14.40 -4.12 3.77
CA ASN A 125 13.67 -4.57 2.58
C ASN A 125 14.09 -6.01 2.27
N ASN A 126 13.27 -6.97 2.67
CA ASN A 126 13.51 -8.39 2.43
C ASN A 126 12.23 -9.10 1.96
N LYS A 127 12.32 -10.39 1.67
CA LYS A 127 11.19 -11.17 1.09
C LYS A 127 9.94 -11.23 1.97
N LEU A 128 10.05 -10.94 3.27
CA LEU A 128 8.96 -11.08 4.24
C LEU A 128 8.57 -9.76 4.89
N SER A 129 9.39 -8.72 4.75
CA SER A 129 9.16 -7.43 5.40
C SER A 129 9.68 -6.26 4.58
N LEU A 130 9.05 -5.12 4.78
CA LEU A 130 9.50 -3.80 4.35
C LEU A 130 9.34 -2.84 5.53
N LYS A 131 10.44 -2.22 5.97
CA LYS A 131 10.44 -1.20 7.03
C LYS A 131 10.95 0.12 6.47
N LEU A 132 10.23 1.18 6.76
CA LEU A 132 10.55 2.54 6.37
C LEU A 132 11.20 3.32 7.52
N ALA A 133 11.93 4.40 7.19
CA ALA A 133 12.63 5.24 8.16
C ALA A 133 11.69 5.98 9.12
N ASN A 134 10.40 6.13 8.78
CA ASN A 134 9.37 6.67 9.68
C ASN A 134 8.82 5.64 10.67
N SER A 135 9.53 4.53 10.88
CA SER A 135 9.16 3.41 11.77
C SER A 135 7.91 2.62 11.34
N SER A 136 7.35 2.91 10.17
CA SER A 136 6.27 2.10 9.62
C SER A 136 6.81 0.85 8.93
N ARG A 137 6.08 -0.28 9.06
CA ARG A 137 6.51 -1.57 8.49
C ARG A 137 5.34 -2.43 8.05
N ILE A 138 5.60 -3.32 7.10
CA ILE A 138 4.73 -4.46 6.77
C ILE A 138 5.47 -5.77 6.94
N LEU A 139 4.78 -6.77 7.48
CA LEU A 139 5.30 -8.11 7.76
C LEU A 139 4.38 -9.17 7.16
N ALA A 140 4.97 -10.24 6.60
CA ALA A 140 4.24 -11.42 6.15
C ALA A 140 4.34 -12.54 7.19
N LYS A 141 3.18 -13.04 7.66
CA LYS A 141 3.10 -14.19 8.58
C LYS A 141 2.06 -15.21 8.09
N SER A 142 2.29 -16.48 8.40
CA SER A 142 1.27 -17.53 8.24
C SER A 142 0.31 -17.50 9.42
N SER A 143 -0.95 -17.91 9.18
CA SER A 143 -1.98 -17.98 10.23
C SER A 143 -1.86 -19.22 11.13
N SER A 144 -0.64 -19.70 11.42
CA SER A 144 -0.46 -20.73 12.46
C SER A 144 -0.79 -20.15 13.85
N PRO A 145 -1.32 -20.96 14.79
CA PRO A 145 -1.70 -20.48 16.13
C PRO A 145 -0.59 -19.76 16.89
N ASP A 146 0.67 -20.05 16.60
CA ASP A 146 1.84 -19.45 17.26
C ASP A 146 2.36 -18.19 16.59
N ALA A 147 1.96 -17.90 15.36
CA ALA A 147 2.48 -16.75 14.61
C ALA A 147 2.01 -15.38 15.14
N ALA A 148 0.89 -15.35 15.87
CA ALA A 148 0.33 -14.12 16.44
C ALA A 148 0.84 -13.79 17.85
N ARG A 149 1.55 -14.73 18.51
CA ARG A 149 1.99 -14.64 19.91
C ARG A 149 3.41 -14.09 20.09
N SER A 150 4.15 -13.92 19.01
CA SER A 150 5.60 -13.64 19.06
C SER A 150 5.97 -12.17 18.73
N GLU A 151 5.07 -11.20 18.99
CA GLU A 151 5.41 -9.77 18.92
C GLU A 151 4.79 -8.97 20.06
#